data_f6df91bcd73cd486de57010c1473d4f8
#
_entry.id   f6df91bcd73cd486de57010c1473d4f8
#
_cell.length_a   1.000
_cell.length_b   1.000
_cell.length_c   1.000
_cell.angle_alpha   90.00
_cell.angle_beta   90.00
_cell.angle_gamma   90.00
#
_symmetry.space_group_name_H-M   'P 1'
#
loop_
_entity.id
_entity.type
_entity.pdbx_description
1 polymer ?
#
loop_
_entity_poly.entity_id
_entity_poly.type
_entity_poly.pdbx_seq_one_letter_code
_entity_poly.pdbx_strand_id
1 'polypeptide(L)'
;MFGQRLRHVRRARGLTLAELGQKVGRAPSVLSLLENGRREPKLSLIEALAAALAVSADELMRRQPPSRRAQLEVALEQAQRDPAWADLGLPPLRVGARLPSEVIEHVLALHTELRRQRAKPTATPEEARSANAGLRAMMSDRGNYFAGIEAAAGAALDTVGYSGGAISHGMLLSVVNRHGFSVRYVPDVPRSARSVTDLRNRRIYLRQESLGMHTPRAVLLQTLGHFVLGHAAPADFAEFLRQRVEANYFAAAMLVPERAAAKFLGEAKEARDLSVEDLRDVFSVSYEMAAHRFTNLATHHLGLTCHFVKNDSGGTIYKAYENDGVTFPADAAGAIEGQRMCRYWSGRQVFASADRFSPYFQYSDTPAGTYWCTAQVDAGPQRSFAITLGVPYEDSRWFRDRATTRRLTSACPDGDCCQRPPAALAARWEGMAWPSARAHSHVLLALPAGSFPGVDEADVLEFLERHEKD
;
A
#
# COMPACT_ATOMS: atom_id res chain seq x y z
N MET A 1 40.54 -12.19 2.19
CA MET A 1 40.70 -12.51 3.65
C MET A 1 42.12 -12.35 4.14
N PHE A 2 43.14 -13.01 3.54
CA PHE A 2 44.54 -12.90 3.96
C PHE A 2 45.02 -11.45 4.10
N GLY A 3 44.81 -10.61 3.09
CA GLY A 3 45.30 -9.22 3.11
C GLY A 3 44.70 -8.37 4.24
N GLN A 4 43.40 -8.54 4.53
CA GLN A 4 42.72 -7.84 5.61
C GLN A 4 43.28 -8.28 6.99
N ARG A 5 43.55 -9.56 7.15
CA ARG A 5 44.14 -10.10 8.36
C ARG A 5 45.60 -9.64 8.52
N LEU A 6 46.38 -9.66 7.44
CA LEU A 6 47.74 -9.11 7.42
C LEU A 6 47.74 -7.63 7.88
N ARG A 7 46.83 -6.83 7.30
CA ARG A 7 46.67 -5.41 7.69
C ARG A 7 46.27 -5.26 9.16
N HIS A 8 45.35 -6.09 9.65
CA HIS A 8 44.88 -6.06 11.03
C HIS A 8 46.04 -6.36 12.00
N VAL A 9 46.76 -7.48 11.80
CA VAL A 9 47.86 -7.88 12.67
C VAL A 9 49.00 -6.90 12.60
N ARG A 10 49.37 -6.38 11.43
CA ARG A 10 50.40 -5.36 11.28
C ARG A 10 50.06 -4.09 12.09
N ARG A 11 48.82 -3.59 11.97
CA ARG A 11 48.39 -2.40 12.73
C ARG A 11 48.31 -2.67 14.22
N ALA A 12 47.87 -3.83 14.66
CA ALA A 12 47.86 -4.22 16.05
C ALA A 12 49.28 -4.27 16.66
N ARG A 13 50.30 -4.51 15.81
CA ARG A 13 51.72 -4.44 16.19
C ARG A 13 52.34 -3.03 16.03
N GLY A 14 51.54 -2.02 15.63
CA GLY A 14 51.99 -0.64 15.43
C GLY A 14 52.93 -0.45 14.23
N LEU A 15 53.07 -1.41 13.35
CA LEU A 15 54.03 -1.36 12.25
C LEU A 15 53.46 -0.63 11.02
N THR A 16 54.28 0.19 10.38
CA THR A 16 54.01 0.75 9.05
C THR A 16 54.30 -0.29 7.97
N LEU A 17 53.83 -0.03 6.75
CA LEU A 17 54.15 -0.90 5.58
C LEU A 17 55.66 -0.91 5.27
N ALA A 18 56.38 0.20 5.54
CA ALA A 18 57.82 0.31 5.34
C ALA A 18 58.56 -0.55 6.34
N GLU A 19 58.24 -0.47 7.63
CA GLU A 19 58.90 -1.26 8.68
C GLU A 19 58.64 -2.76 8.52
N LEU A 20 57.43 -3.17 8.18
CA LEU A 20 57.16 -4.57 7.86
C LEU A 20 57.89 -5.03 6.59
N GLY A 21 57.97 -4.14 5.58
CA GLY A 21 58.73 -4.39 4.36
C GLY A 21 60.22 -4.66 4.60
N GLN A 22 60.85 -3.85 5.46
CA GLN A 22 62.25 -4.06 5.88
C GLN A 22 62.42 -5.41 6.56
N LYS A 23 61.53 -5.80 7.48
CA LYS A 23 61.60 -7.09 8.18
C LYS A 23 61.50 -8.33 7.26
N VAL A 24 60.74 -8.24 6.16
CA VAL A 24 60.50 -9.36 5.24
C VAL A 24 61.22 -9.21 3.91
N GLY A 25 62.06 -8.21 3.71
CA GLY A 25 62.82 -7.97 2.48
C GLY A 25 61.92 -7.69 1.27
N ARG A 26 60.86 -6.95 1.47
CA ARG A 26 59.87 -6.61 0.40
C ARG A 26 59.54 -5.12 0.39
N ALA A 27 59.33 -4.58 -0.82
CA ALA A 27 58.94 -3.19 -0.97
C ALA A 27 57.54 -2.94 -0.35
N PRO A 28 57.31 -1.76 0.28
CA PRO A 28 56.00 -1.40 0.88
C PRO A 28 54.83 -1.50 -0.11
N SER A 29 55.08 -1.23 -1.40
CA SER A 29 54.10 -1.35 -2.47
C SER A 29 53.61 -2.78 -2.64
N VAL A 30 54.48 -3.78 -2.54
CA VAL A 30 54.12 -5.21 -2.62
C VAL A 30 53.22 -5.60 -1.43
N LEU A 31 53.56 -5.15 -0.22
CA LEU A 31 52.73 -5.39 0.97
C LEU A 31 51.38 -4.71 0.88
N SER A 32 51.33 -3.51 0.31
CA SER A 32 50.06 -2.83 0.01
C SER A 32 49.18 -3.61 -0.95
N LEU A 33 49.74 -4.19 -2.02
CA LEU A 33 49.01 -5.06 -2.95
C LEU A 33 48.46 -6.33 -2.29
N LEU A 34 49.26 -6.94 -1.39
CA LEU A 34 48.82 -8.09 -0.59
C LEU A 34 47.71 -7.73 0.39
N GLU A 35 47.83 -6.61 1.13
CA GLU A 35 46.82 -6.14 2.08
C GLU A 35 45.50 -5.78 1.39
N ASN A 36 45.54 -5.34 0.12
CA ASN A 36 44.35 -5.01 -0.69
C ASN A 36 43.85 -6.18 -1.53
N GLY A 37 44.40 -7.39 -1.37
CA GLY A 37 43.97 -8.58 -2.07
C GLY A 37 44.25 -8.57 -3.59
N ARG A 38 45.07 -7.65 -4.09
CA ARG A 38 45.44 -7.48 -5.51
C ARG A 38 46.59 -8.40 -5.92
N ARG A 39 47.21 -9.09 -4.98
CA ARG A 39 48.29 -10.04 -5.19
C ARG A 39 48.18 -11.19 -4.20
N GLU A 40 48.36 -12.40 -4.66
CA GLU A 40 48.46 -13.59 -3.80
C GLU A 40 49.91 -13.80 -3.28
N PRO A 41 50.08 -14.07 -2.00
CA PRO A 41 51.40 -14.36 -1.44
C PRO A 41 51.78 -15.81 -1.74
N LYS A 42 53.09 -16.03 -1.98
CA LYS A 42 53.65 -17.37 -1.96
C LYS A 42 53.82 -17.86 -0.50
N LEU A 43 53.78 -19.17 -0.29
CA LEU A 43 53.86 -19.77 1.05
C LEU A 43 55.07 -19.26 1.86
N SER A 44 56.26 -19.21 1.24
CA SER A 44 57.48 -18.69 1.88
C SER A 44 57.34 -17.23 2.35
N LEU A 45 56.53 -16.41 1.66
CA LEU A 45 56.25 -15.05 2.08
C LEU A 45 55.24 -15.01 3.23
N ILE A 46 54.28 -15.92 3.28
CA ILE A 46 53.33 -16.04 4.41
C ILE A 46 54.13 -16.40 5.69
N GLU A 47 55.06 -17.36 5.61
CA GLU A 47 55.90 -17.76 6.73
C GLU A 47 56.77 -16.59 7.22
N ALA A 48 57.42 -15.87 6.28
CA ALA A 48 58.21 -14.69 6.64
C ALA A 48 57.38 -13.57 7.29
N LEU A 49 56.18 -13.32 6.79
CA LEU A 49 55.23 -12.34 7.37
C LEU A 49 54.76 -12.79 8.76
N ALA A 50 54.45 -14.06 8.94
CA ALA A 50 54.05 -14.64 10.20
C ALA A 50 55.13 -14.49 11.26
N ALA A 51 56.39 -14.84 10.92
CA ALA A 51 57.54 -14.66 11.78
C ALA A 51 57.79 -13.18 12.14
N ALA A 52 57.72 -12.27 11.13
CA ALA A 52 57.95 -10.84 11.37
C ALA A 52 56.87 -10.18 12.25
N LEU A 53 55.66 -10.75 12.25
CA LEU A 53 54.51 -10.27 13.04
C LEU A 53 54.32 -11.04 14.35
N ALA A 54 55.17 -12.06 14.63
CA ALA A 54 55.07 -12.95 15.78
C ALA A 54 53.66 -13.58 15.94
N VAL A 55 53.14 -14.18 14.84
CA VAL A 55 51.89 -14.96 14.79
C VAL A 55 52.14 -16.24 14.01
N SER A 56 51.23 -17.22 14.06
CA SER A 56 51.32 -18.41 13.24
C SER A 56 50.89 -18.15 11.78
N ALA A 57 51.45 -18.91 10.84
CA ALA A 57 50.99 -18.85 9.46
C ALA A 57 49.50 -19.18 9.34
N ASP A 58 49.00 -20.13 10.14
CA ASP A 58 47.56 -20.50 10.20
C ASP A 58 46.71 -19.32 10.66
N GLU A 59 47.17 -18.50 11.57
CA GLU A 59 46.46 -17.31 12.02
C GLU A 59 46.29 -16.29 10.88
N LEU A 60 47.33 -16.08 10.07
CA LEU A 60 47.22 -15.22 8.88
C LEU A 60 46.31 -15.80 7.81
N MET A 61 46.19 -17.14 7.72
CA MET A 61 45.40 -17.88 6.72
C MET A 61 43.96 -18.11 7.15
N ARG A 62 43.57 -17.81 8.39
CA ARG A 62 42.18 -18.00 8.85
C ARG A 62 41.19 -17.27 7.96
N ARG A 63 40.11 -17.95 7.59
CA ARG A 63 39.07 -17.43 6.68
C ARG A 63 38.10 -16.44 7.36
N GLN A 64 38.06 -16.40 8.67
CA GLN A 64 37.21 -15.48 9.42
C GLN A 64 37.77 -14.03 9.37
N PRO A 65 36.92 -13.00 9.20
CA PRO A 65 37.37 -11.62 9.27
C PRO A 65 37.96 -11.28 10.62
N PRO A 66 39.11 -10.52 10.66
CA PRO A 66 39.82 -10.25 11.91
C PRO A 66 39.13 -9.21 12.81
N SER A 67 38.18 -8.47 12.31
CA SER A 67 37.43 -7.45 13.06
C SER A 67 36.07 -7.20 12.46
N ARG A 68 35.13 -6.58 13.21
CA ARG A 68 33.82 -6.14 12.74
C ARG A 68 33.97 -5.26 11.50
N ARG A 69 34.91 -4.34 11.49
CA ARG A 69 35.21 -3.50 10.33
C ARG A 69 35.59 -4.32 9.09
N ALA A 70 36.49 -5.28 9.22
CA ALA A 70 36.85 -6.17 8.11
C ALA A 70 35.69 -7.00 7.63
N GLN A 71 34.80 -7.45 8.51
CA GLN A 71 33.58 -8.16 8.16
C GLN A 71 32.66 -7.29 7.30
N LEU A 72 32.43 -6.04 7.68
CA LEU A 72 31.61 -5.09 6.93
C LEU A 72 32.21 -4.76 5.56
N GLU A 73 33.53 -4.58 5.47
CA GLU A 73 34.22 -4.33 4.21
C GLU A 73 34.06 -5.49 3.23
N VAL A 74 34.21 -6.74 3.69
CA VAL A 74 33.98 -7.95 2.88
C VAL A 74 32.53 -8.05 2.44
N ALA A 75 31.59 -7.81 3.38
CA ALA A 75 30.17 -7.86 3.05
C ALA A 75 29.79 -6.83 1.97
N LEU A 76 30.34 -5.60 2.06
CA LEU A 76 30.11 -4.56 1.05
C LEU A 76 30.70 -4.92 -0.31
N GLU A 77 31.91 -5.50 -0.36
CA GLU A 77 32.50 -5.98 -1.60
C GLU A 77 31.68 -7.12 -2.24
N GLN A 78 31.11 -8.00 -1.42
CA GLN A 78 30.21 -9.08 -1.89
C GLN A 78 28.88 -8.51 -2.39
N ALA A 79 28.28 -7.58 -1.66
CA ALA A 79 27.02 -6.93 -2.05
C ALA A 79 27.16 -6.20 -3.41
N GLN A 80 28.29 -5.55 -3.66
CA GLN A 80 28.55 -4.85 -4.92
C GLN A 80 28.73 -5.79 -6.14
N ARG A 81 28.91 -7.09 -5.93
CA ARG A 81 28.95 -8.11 -6.98
C ARG A 81 27.59 -8.74 -7.27
N ASP A 82 26.60 -8.44 -6.47
CA ASP A 82 25.23 -8.93 -6.65
C ASP A 82 24.60 -8.28 -7.88
N PRO A 83 23.89 -9.05 -8.74
CA PRO A 83 23.15 -8.50 -9.89
C PRO A 83 22.20 -7.36 -9.50
N ALA A 84 21.55 -7.46 -8.33
CA ALA A 84 20.68 -6.42 -7.81
C ALA A 84 21.39 -5.09 -7.58
N TRP A 85 22.68 -5.10 -7.30
CA TRP A 85 23.48 -3.88 -7.18
C TRP A 85 23.84 -3.31 -8.55
N ALA A 86 24.20 -4.19 -9.51
CA ALA A 86 24.53 -3.76 -10.87
C ALA A 86 23.38 -3.03 -11.57
N ASP A 87 22.14 -3.49 -11.34
CA ASP A 87 20.92 -2.88 -11.89
C ASP A 87 20.63 -1.46 -11.38
N LEU A 88 21.28 -1.04 -10.27
CA LEU A 88 21.13 0.34 -9.77
C LEU A 88 21.90 1.36 -10.62
N GLY A 89 22.81 0.93 -11.49
CA GLY A 89 23.64 1.82 -12.30
C GLY A 89 24.60 2.70 -11.48
N LEU A 90 24.81 2.38 -10.19
CA LEU A 90 25.65 3.19 -9.31
C LEU A 90 27.13 2.80 -9.46
N PRO A 91 28.05 3.77 -9.40
CA PRO A 91 29.47 3.48 -9.40
C PRO A 91 29.85 2.71 -8.13
N PRO A 92 30.83 1.78 -8.20
CA PRO A 92 31.23 0.99 -7.05
C PRO A 92 31.85 1.86 -5.96
N LEU A 93 31.41 1.64 -4.73
CA LEU A 93 31.95 2.30 -3.55
C LEU A 93 33.37 1.76 -3.27
N ARG A 94 34.33 2.65 -3.18
CA ARG A 94 35.70 2.27 -2.77
C ARG A 94 35.73 2.00 -1.27
N VAL A 95 35.90 0.73 -0.93
CA VAL A 95 36.04 0.31 0.46
C VAL A 95 37.42 0.77 0.98
N GLY A 96 37.43 1.64 1.97
CA GLY A 96 38.67 2.19 2.52
C GLY A 96 38.47 2.89 3.87
N ALA A 97 39.57 3.28 4.50
CA ALA A 97 39.58 3.85 5.87
C ALA A 97 38.70 5.13 6.02
N ARG A 98 38.41 5.82 4.92
CA ARG A 98 37.61 7.06 4.95
C ARG A 98 36.11 6.81 5.01
N LEU A 99 35.61 5.61 4.72
CA LEU A 99 34.18 5.29 4.76
C LEU A 99 33.82 4.81 6.20
N PRO A 100 33.01 5.51 6.97
CA PRO A 100 32.63 5.12 8.33
C PRO A 100 31.94 3.74 8.36
N SER A 101 32.12 2.97 9.43
CA SER A 101 31.51 1.64 9.58
C SER A 101 30.00 1.71 9.56
N GLU A 102 29.42 2.73 10.17
CA GLU A 102 27.98 3.00 10.21
C GLU A 102 27.39 3.19 8.81
N VAL A 103 28.11 3.90 7.93
CA VAL A 103 27.65 4.07 6.53
C VAL A 103 27.64 2.74 5.80
N ILE A 104 28.65 1.88 6.03
CA ILE A 104 28.68 0.54 5.43
C ILE A 104 27.49 -0.30 5.93
N GLU A 105 27.21 -0.26 7.23
CA GLU A 105 26.07 -0.97 7.83
C GLU A 105 24.74 -0.51 7.23
N HIS A 106 24.52 0.80 7.07
CA HIS A 106 23.32 1.33 6.43
C HIS A 106 23.20 0.90 4.97
N VAL A 107 24.29 0.96 4.21
CA VAL A 107 24.28 0.55 2.79
C VAL A 107 23.99 -0.94 2.66
N LEU A 108 24.56 -1.78 3.53
CA LEU A 108 24.28 -3.22 3.55
C LEU A 108 22.82 -3.52 3.95
N ALA A 109 22.30 -2.77 4.92
CA ALA A 109 20.89 -2.90 5.32
C ALA A 109 19.95 -2.54 4.15
N LEU A 110 20.23 -1.41 3.46
CA LEU A 110 19.46 -1.00 2.26
C LEU A 110 19.56 -2.04 1.12
N HIS A 111 20.74 -2.59 0.87
CA HIS A 111 20.92 -3.64 -0.15
C HIS A 111 20.16 -4.91 0.22
N THR A 112 20.19 -5.33 1.49
CA THR A 112 19.44 -6.49 1.99
C THR A 112 17.95 -6.28 1.82
N GLU A 113 17.45 -5.09 2.16
CA GLU A 113 16.05 -4.72 1.98
C GLU A 113 15.65 -4.72 0.50
N LEU A 114 16.47 -4.15 -0.38
CA LEU A 114 16.22 -4.15 -1.81
C LEU A 114 16.14 -5.57 -2.38
N ARG A 115 17.05 -6.46 -1.97
CA ARG A 115 17.01 -7.89 -2.36
C ARG A 115 15.74 -8.57 -1.87
N ARG A 116 15.35 -8.31 -0.63
CA ARG A 116 14.14 -8.86 -0.04
C ARG A 116 12.90 -8.40 -0.79
N GLN A 117 12.81 -7.13 -1.15
CA GLN A 117 11.69 -6.61 -1.94
C GLN A 117 11.63 -7.23 -3.34
N ARG A 118 12.77 -7.47 -3.99
CA ARG A 118 12.84 -8.13 -5.30
C ARG A 118 12.53 -9.64 -5.25
N ALA A 119 12.76 -10.29 -4.13
CA ALA A 119 12.48 -11.72 -3.96
C ALA A 119 11.00 -12.02 -3.66
N LYS A 120 10.18 -10.99 -3.37
CA LYS A 120 8.74 -11.17 -3.13
C LYS A 120 8.03 -11.47 -4.44
N PRO A 121 7.01 -12.35 -4.44
CA PRO A 121 6.15 -12.51 -5.60
C PRO A 121 5.55 -11.15 -5.95
N THR A 122 5.82 -10.67 -7.15
CA THR A 122 5.31 -9.40 -7.63
C THR A 122 4.41 -9.67 -8.82
N ALA A 123 3.18 -9.15 -8.77
CA ALA A 123 2.34 -9.12 -9.95
C ALA A 123 2.89 -8.08 -10.93
N THR A 124 2.90 -8.39 -12.22
CA THR A 124 3.20 -7.40 -13.25
C THR A 124 2.11 -6.32 -13.28
N PRO A 125 2.40 -5.12 -13.79
CA PRO A 125 1.37 -4.11 -13.98
C PRO A 125 0.18 -4.59 -14.83
N GLU A 126 0.43 -5.44 -15.81
CA GLU A 126 -0.58 -6.03 -16.69
C GLU A 126 -1.48 -7.02 -15.92
N GLU A 127 -0.88 -7.90 -15.12
CA GLU A 127 -1.62 -8.82 -14.24
C GLU A 127 -2.48 -8.04 -13.23
N ALA A 128 -1.93 -6.98 -12.63
CA ALA A 128 -2.67 -6.14 -11.69
C ALA A 128 -3.88 -5.45 -12.36
N ARG A 129 -3.72 -4.93 -13.58
CA ARG A 129 -4.81 -4.30 -14.35
C ARG A 129 -5.88 -5.32 -14.73
N SER A 130 -5.48 -6.47 -15.27
CA SER A 130 -6.40 -7.54 -15.64
C SER A 130 -7.17 -8.06 -14.43
N ALA A 131 -6.50 -8.27 -13.29
CA ALA A 131 -7.15 -8.71 -12.06
C ALA A 131 -8.16 -7.68 -11.53
N ASN A 132 -7.83 -6.38 -11.56
CA ASN A 132 -8.77 -5.32 -11.16
C ASN A 132 -9.97 -5.24 -12.10
N ALA A 133 -9.76 -5.32 -13.43
CA ALA A 133 -10.85 -5.32 -14.42
C ALA A 133 -11.78 -6.52 -14.22
N GLY A 134 -11.22 -7.73 -14.05
CA GLY A 134 -12.01 -8.94 -13.79
C GLY A 134 -12.80 -8.88 -12.48
N LEU A 135 -12.18 -8.35 -11.42
CA LEU A 135 -12.84 -8.16 -10.14
C LEU A 135 -14.03 -7.18 -10.24
N ARG A 136 -13.85 -6.06 -10.95
CA ARG A 136 -14.92 -5.07 -11.16
C ARG A 136 -16.08 -5.66 -11.98
N ALA A 137 -15.79 -6.40 -13.06
CA ALA A 137 -16.82 -7.09 -13.83
C ALA A 137 -17.63 -8.04 -12.93
N MET A 138 -16.97 -8.86 -12.12
CA MET A 138 -17.63 -9.76 -11.19
C MET A 138 -18.50 -9.02 -10.15
N MET A 139 -18.05 -7.86 -9.66
CA MET A 139 -18.84 -7.02 -8.75
C MET A 139 -20.07 -6.42 -9.46
N SER A 140 -19.91 -5.93 -10.68
CA SER A 140 -21.00 -5.35 -11.48
C SER A 140 -22.07 -6.40 -11.80
N ASP A 141 -21.68 -7.60 -12.24
CA ASP A 141 -22.58 -8.72 -12.53
C ASP A 141 -23.45 -9.14 -11.33
N ARG A 142 -22.94 -8.93 -10.12
CA ARG A 142 -23.67 -9.23 -8.87
C ARG A 142 -24.38 -8.02 -8.28
N GLY A 143 -24.41 -6.88 -8.96
CA GLY A 143 -24.89 -5.61 -8.40
C GLY A 143 -24.15 -5.20 -7.13
N ASN A 144 -22.87 -5.59 -7.00
CA ASN A 144 -22.02 -5.40 -5.83
C ASN A 144 -22.59 -5.96 -4.51
N TYR A 145 -23.46 -6.99 -4.61
CA TYR A 145 -24.12 -7.65 -3.48
C TYR A 145 -23.63 -9.09 -3.32
N PHE A 146 -23.23 -9.46 -2.11
CA PHE A 146 -22.68 -10.78 -1.78
C PHE A 146 -23.50 -11.44 -0.67
N ALA A 147 -24.57 -12.10 -1.02
CA ALA A 147 -25.52 -12.71 -0.07
C ALA A 147 -24.85 -13.63 0.97
N GLY A 148 -23.82 -14.40 0.58
CA GLY A 148 -23.10 -15.28 1.50
C GLY A 148 -22.31 -14.49 2.57
N ILE A 149 -21.76 -13.33 2.20
CA ILE A 149 -21.03 -12.47 3.14
C ILE A 149 -22.01 -11.74 4.06
N GLU A 150 -23.16 -11.29 3.53
CA GLU A 150 -24.24 -10.71 4.36
C GLU A 150 -24.75 -11.69 5.40
N ALA A 151 -25.02 -12.93 4.98
CA ALA A 151 -25.44 -13.99 5.89
C ALA A 151 -24.40 -14.28 6.98
N ALA A 152 -23.11 -14.33 6.62
CA ALA A 152 -22.02 -14.54 7.59
C ALA A 152 -21.91 -13.38 8.58
N ALA A 153 -22.01 -12.13 8.11
CA ALA A 153 -21.99 -10.94 8.96
C ALA A 153 -23.23 -10.89 9.87
N GLY A 154 -24.43 -11.18 9.33
CA GLY A 154 -25.65 -11.28 10.11
C GLY A 154 -25.56 -12.32 11.21
N ALA A 155 -25.12 -13.53 10.89
CA ALA A 155 -24.92 -14.60 11.87
C ALA A 155 -23.94 -14.20 12.97
N ALA A 156 -22.83 -13.52 12.63
CA ALA A 156 -21.88 -13.03 13.63
C ALA A 156 -22.51 -11.97 14.57
N LEU A 157 -23.33 -11.07 14.03
CA LEU A 157 -24.03 -10.03 14.80
C LEU A 157 -25.13 -10.60 15.71
N ASP A 158 -25.86 -11.62 15.25
CA ASP A 158 -26.90 -12.31 16.03
C ASP A 158 -26.30 -12.96 17.28
N THR A 159 -25.05 -13.44 17.23
CA THR A 159 -24.37 -14.02 18.40
C THR A 159 -24.20 -13.04 19.56
N VAL A 160 -24.22 -11.73 19.32
CA VAL A 160 -24.03 -10.67 20.32
C VAL A 160 -25.29 -9.83 20.57
N GLY A 161 -26.45 -10.26 20.01
CA GLY A 161 -27.73 -9.60 20.21
C GLY A 161 -27.81 -8.20 19.61
N TYR A 162 -27.21 -8.00 18.43
CA TYR A 162 -27.30 -6.70 17.74
C TYR A 162 -28.76 -6.39 17.38
N SER A 163 -29.20 -5.16 17.71
CA SER A 163 -30.60 -4.72 17.53
C SER A 163 -30.77 -3.53 16.60
N GLY A 164 -29.68 -2.89 16.18
CA GLY A 164 -29.72 -1.73 15.26
C GLY A 164 -28.73 -0.63 15.62
N GLY A 165 -28.57 0.34 14.70
CA GLY A 165 -27.68 1.50 14.83
C GLY A 165 -26.18 1.16 14.75
N ALA A 166 -25.34 2.07 15.23
CA ALA A 166 -23.90 1.88 15.24
C ALA A 166 -23.46 0.76 16.20
N ILE A 167 -22.62 -0.16 15.71
CA ILE A 167 -22.08 -1.23 16.57
C ILE A 167 -21.04 -0.65 17.54
N SER A 168 -21.19 -0.95 18.82
CA SER A 168 -20.25 -0.52 19.86
C SER A 168 -18.94 -1.28 19.81
N HIS A 169 -17.87 -0.69 20.35
CA HIS A 169 -16.57 -1.38 20.45
C HIS A 169 -16.66 -2.66 21.29
N GLY A 170 -17.43 -2.63 22.39
CA GLY A 170 -17.65 -3.81 23.25
C GLY A 170 -18.35 -4.96 22.50
N MET A 171 -19.34 -4.67 21.66
CA MET A 171 -19.98 -5.68 20.81
C MET A 171 -19.00 -6.27 19.80
N LEU A 172 -18.15 -5.44 19.16
CA LEU A 172 -17.12 -5.95 18.25
C LEU A 172 -16.16 -6.89 18.94
N LEU A 173 -15.65 -6.53 20.12
CA LEU A 173 -14.79 -7.42 20.91
C LEU A 173 -15.51 -8.72 21.28
N SER A 174 -16.79 -8.65 21.59
CA SER A 174 -17.60 -9.85 21.88
C SER A 174 -17.72 -10.75 20.66
N VAL A 175 -17.93 -10.22 19.46
CA VAL A 175 -17.92 -11.00 18.20
C VAL A 175 -16.58 -11.68 18.01
N VAL A 176 -15.46 -10.94 18.14
CA VAL A 176 -14.11 -11.50 17.98
C VAL A 176 -13.84 -12.60 18.96
N ASN A 177 -14.22 -12.42 20.24
CA ASN A 177 -14.07 -13.42 21.28
C ASN A 177 -14.88 -14.69 21.00
N ARG A 178 -16.10 -14.58 20.46
CA ARG A 178 -16.92 -15.75 20.08
C ARG A 178 -16.31 -16.55 18.92
N HIS A 179 -15.50 -15.89 18.06
CA HIS A 179 -14.70 -16.59 17.05
C HIS A 179 -13.36 -17.12 17.59
N GLY A 180 -13.18 -17.07 18.91
CA GLY A 180 -12.03 -17.64 19.61
C GLY A 180 -10.76 -16.79 19.55
N PHE A 181 -10.86 -15.50 19.22
CA PHE A 181 -9.73 -14.58 19.23
C PHE A 181 -9.82 -13.56 20.35
N SER A 182 -8.67 -13.12 20.86
CA SER A 182 -8.55 -11.95 21.74
C SER A 182 -7.85 -10.80 20.99
N VAL A 183 -8.15 -9.57 21.39
CA VAL A 183 -7.54 -8.37 20.75
C VAL A 183 -6.52 -7.74 21.68
N ARG A 184 -5.38 -7.37 21.14
CA ARG A 184 -4.31 -6.63 21.82
C ARG A 184 -3.96 -5.37 21.05
N TYR A 185 -3.90 -4.24 21.74
CA TYR A 185 -3.44 -2.96 21.17
C TYR A 185 -2.00 -2.74 21.61
N VAL A 186 -1.08 -2.68 20.65
CA VAL A 186 0.37 -2.56 20.90
C VAL A 186 0.96 -1.47 20.00
N PRO A 187 2.03 -0.77 20.44
CA PRO A 187 2.63 0.31 19.65
C PRO A 187 3.54 -0.19 18.52
N ASP A 188 4.05 -1.40 18.61
CA ASP A 188 5.15 -1.93 17.80
C ASP A 188 4.73 -2.89 16.67
N VAL A 189 3.44 -2.88 16.27
CA VAL A 189 3.01 -3.62 15.07
C VAL A 189 3.88 -3.22 13.88
N PRO A 190 4.44 -4.18 13.12
CA PRO A 190 5.28 -3.89 11.96
C PRO A 190 4.64 -2.88 11.00
N ARG A 191 5.44 -1.94 10.47
CA ARG A 191 4.90 -0.86 9.62
C ARG A 191 4.28 -1.37 8.32
N SER A 192 4.72 -2.52 7.84
CA SER A 192 4.18 -3.19 6.66
C SER A 192 2.82 -3.85 6.90
N ALA A 193 2.42 -4.08 8.17
CA ALA A 193 1.18 -4.73 8.55
C ALA A 193 0.18 -3.75 9.19
N ARG A 194 -1.11 -3.92 8.91
CA ARG A 194 -2.20 -3.21 9.59
C ARG A 194 -2.59 -3.89 10.90
N SER A 195 -2.52 -5.20 10.89
CA SER A 195 -2.74 -6.10 12.03
C SER A 195 -1.83 -7.30 11.90
N VAL A 196 -1.56 -7.97 12.98
CA VAL A 196 -0.89 -9.27 13.00
C VAL A 196 -1.76 -10.23 13.78
N THR A 197 -2.00 -11.42 13.25
CA THR A 197 -2.77 -12.46 13.94
C THR A 197 -1.86 -13.59 14.34
N ASP A 198 -1.75 -13.81 15.62
CA ASP A 198 -1.13 -14.99 16.21
C ASP A 198 -2.16 -16.12 16.23
N LEU A 199 -2.02 -17.05 15.31
CA LEU A 199 -2.92 -18.21 15.21
C LEU A 199 -2.67 -19.23 16.31
N ARG A 200 -1.47 -19.30 16.86
CA ARG A 200 -1.09 -20.23 17.92
C ARG A 200 -1.79 -19.86 19.24
N ASN A 201 -1.74 -18.57 19.59
CA ASN A 201 -2.34 -18.04 20.82
C ASN A 201 -3.72 -17.40 20.60
N ARG A 202 -4.24 -17.43 19.35
CA ARG A 202 -5.54 -16.86 18.98
C ARG A 202 -5.66 -15.37 19.35
N ARG A 203 -4.64 -14.58 19.01
CA ARG A 203 -4.57 -13.14 19.33
C ARG A 203 -4.50 -12.31 18.06
N ILE A 204 -5.24 -11.22 18.02
CA ILE A 204 -5.17 -10.20 16.96
C ILE A 204 -4.52 -8.96 17.55
N TYR A 205 -3.35 -8.60 17.03
CA TYR A 205 -2.61 -7.40 17.40
C TYR A 205 -2.95 -6.26 16.46
N LEU A 206 -3.31 -5.12 17.04
CA LEU A 206 -3.61 -3.87 16.35
C LEU A 206 -2.70 -2.76 16.89
N ARG A 207 -2.35 -1.81 16.02
CA ARG A 207 -1.55 -0.66 16.43
C ARG A 207 -2.38 0.23 17.38
N GLN A 208 -1.77 0.59 18.52
CA GLN A 208 -2.41 1.42 19.54
C GLN A 208 -2.69 2.85 19.03
N GLU A 209 -1.82 3.41 18.18
CA GLU A 209 -1.97 4.73 17.58
C GLU A 209 -2.42 4.60 16.12
N SER A 210 -3.72 4.62 15.90
CA SER A 210 -4.29 4.76 14.55
C SER A 210 -4.50 6.23 14.20
N LEU A 211 -3.44 7.00 14.12
CA LEU A 211 -3.43 8.31 13.47
C LEU A 211 -3.36 8.09 11.96
N GLY A 212 -4.47 7.78 11.32
CA GLY A 212 -4.48 7.57 9.88
C GLY A 212 -5.80 7.06 9.32
N MET A 213 -5.88 6.94 8.01
CA MET A 213 -7.05 6.70 7.14
C MET A 213 -7.91 5.45 7.46
N HIS A 214 -7.61 4.68 8.50
CA HIS A 214 -8.37 3.46 8.82
C HIS A 214 -8.80 3.47 10.28
N THR A 215 -10.12 3.36 10.51
CA THR A 215 -10.61 3.14 11.87
C THR A 215 -10.17 1.76 12.37
N PRO A 216 -9.66 1.63 13.59
CA PRO A 216 -9.24 0.33 14.15
C PRO A 216 -10.33 -0.73 14.06
N ARG A 217 -11.60 -0.34 14.15
CA ARG A 217 -12.77 -1.22 13.99
C ARG A 217 -12.82 -1.89 12.62
N ALA A 218 -12.59 -1.12 11.55
CA ALA A 218 -12.59 -1.67 10.20
C ALA A 218 -11.43 -2.65 9.98
N VAL A 219 -10.22 -2.33 10.46
CA VAL A 219 -9.06 -3.23 10.36
C VAL A 219 -9.30 -4.53 11.11
N LEU A 220 -9.85 -4.45 12.33
CA LEU A 220 -10.20 -5.63 13.13
C LEU A 220 -11.20 -6.55 12.40
N LEU A 221 -12.24 -5.95 11.82
CA LEU A 221 -13.27 -6.70 11.10
C LEU A 221 -12.77 -7.25 9.76
N GLN A 222 -11.91 -6.54 9.04
CA GLN A 222 -11.24 -7.07 7.85
C GLN A 222 -10.41 -8.31 8.20
N THR A 223 -9.65 -8.24 9.30
CA THR A 223 -8.88 -9.39 9.79
C THR A 223 -9.78 -10.55 10.16
N LEU A 224 -10.83 -10.30 10.94
CA LEU A 224 -11.81 -11.33 11.31
C LEU A 224 -12.49 -11.93 10.07
N GLY A 225 -12.80 -11.10 9.06
CA GLY A 225 -13.44 -11.52 7.81
C GLY A 225 -12.66 -12.61 7.08
N HIS A 226 -11.34 -12.56 7.06
CA HIS A 226 -10.54 -13.63 6.45
C HIS A 226 -10.78 -15.00 7.12
N PHE A 227 -10.96 -15.01 8.45
CA PHE A 227 -11.22 -16.26 9.18
C PHE A 227 -12.66 -16.74 9.05
N VAL A 228 -13.63 -15.82 9.13
CA VAL A 228 -15.06 -16.14 9.00
C VAL A 228 -15.39 -16.65 7.61
N LEU A 229 -14.76 -16.08 6.57
CA LEU A 229 -14.96 -16.48 5.18
C LEU A 229 -14.09 -17.66 4.74
N GLY A 230 -13.23 -18.17 5.63
CA GLY A 230 -12.38 -19.33 5.35
C GLY A 230 -11.29 -19.08 4.31
N HIS A 231 -10.77 -17.85 4.22
CA HIS A 231 -9.70 -17.53 3.28
C HIS A 231 -8.42 -18.30 3.61
N ALA A 232 -7.82 -18.90 2.59
CA ALA A 232 -6.48 -19.49 2.64
C ALA A 232 -5.42 -18.50 2.10
N ALA A 233 -4.15 -18.88 2.12
CA ALA A 233 -3.10 -18.12 1.47
C ALA A 233 -3.42 -17.98 -0.05
N PRO A 234 -3.46 -16.76 -0.60
CA PRO A 234 -3.82 -16.54 -2.00
C PRO A 234 -2.78 -17.16 -2.94
N ALA A 235 -3.26 -17.89 -3.95
CA ALA A 235 -2.41 -18.55 -4.94
C ALA A 235 -1.79 -17.54 -5.93
N ASP A 236 -2.53 -16.46 -6.23
CA ASP A 236 -2.14 -15.42 -7.18
C ASP A 236 -2.67 -14.03 -6.76
N PHE A 237 -2.33 -13.01 -7.56
CA PHE A 237 -2.73 -11.65 -7.28
C PHE A 237 -4.24 -11.41 -7.43
N ALA A 238 -4.91 -12.11 -8.34
CA ALA A 238 -6.36 -11.99 -8.53
C ALA A 238 -7.11 -12.54 -7.30
N GLU A 239 -6.68 -13.68 -6.79
CA GLU A 239 -7.24 -14.25 -5.56
C GLU A 239 -6.97 -13.34 -4.35
N PHE A 240 -5.77 -12.77 -4.24
CA PHE A 240 -5.46 -11.78 -3.20
C PHE A 240 -6.41 -10.59 -3.25
N LEU A 241 -6.68 -10.02 -4.44
CA LEU A 241 -7.61 -8.90 -4.60
C LEU A 241 -9.04 -9.31 -4.24
N ARG A 242 -9.49 -10.50 -4.68
CA ARG A 242 -10.82 -11.04 -4.36
C ARG A 242 -11.00 -11.17 -2.86
N GLN A 243 -10.09 -11.87 -2.16
CA GLN A 243 -10.15 -12.03 -0.72
C GLN A 243 -10.12 -10.68 0.02
N ARG A 244 -9.35 -9.71 -0.47
CA ARG A 244 -9.31 -8.36 0.08
C ARG A 244 -10.66 -7.64 -0.07
N VAL A 245 -11.32 -7.78 -1.22
CA VAL A 245 -12.67 -7.19 -1.43
C VAL A 245 -13.68 -7.87 -0.52
N GLU A 246 -13.68 -9.19 -0.43
CA GLU A 246 -14.58 -9.94 0.42
C GLU A 246 -14.41 -9.60 1.90
N ALA A 247 -13.16 -9.49 2.40
CA ALA A 247 -12.87 -9.06 3.77
C ALA A 247 -13.31 -7.62 4.04
N ASN A 248 -13.10 -6.70 3.07
CA ASN A 248 -13.60 -5.33 3.17
C ASN A 248 -15.14 -5.28 3.18
N TYR A 249 -15.78 -6.09 2.34
CA TYR A 249 -17.23 -6.21 2.30
C TYR A 249 -17.77 -6.73 3.63
N PHE A 250 -17.18 -7.80 4.18
CA PHE A 250 -17.56 -8.32 5.49
C PHE A 250 -17.44 -7.25 6.58
N ALA A 251 -16.35 -6.49 6.61
CA ALA A 251 -16.17 -5.40 7.56
C ALA A 251 -17.25 -4.31 7.41
N ALA A 252 -17.63 -3.97 6.17
CA ALA A 252 -18.70 -3.03 5.90
C ALA A 252 -20.07 -3.58 6.32
N ALA A 253 -20.35 -4.86 6.05
CA ALA A 253 -21.58 -5.54 6.45
C ALA A 253 -21.71 -5.65 7.99
N MET A 254 -20.60 -5.80 8.70
CA MET A 254 -20.58 -5.76 10.16
C MET A 254 -20.81 -4.36 10.73
N LEU A 255 -20.20 -3.32 10.14
CA LEU A 255 -20.29 -1.95 10.64
C LEU A 255 -21.61 -1.26 10.26
N VAL A 256 -22.17 -1.62 9.11
CA VAL A 256 -23.45 -1.12 8.59
C VAL A 256 -24.30 -2.34 8.20
N PRO A 257 -24.92 -3.03 9.17
CA PRO A 257 -25.60 -4.29 8.96
C PRO A 257 -26.79 -4.16 7.99
N GLU A 258 -26.88 -5.13 7.06
CA GLU A 258 -27.86 -5.15 5.99
C GLU A 258 -29.29 -4.86 6.46
N ARG A 259 -29.78 -5.63 7.43
CA ARG A 259 -31.17 -5.51 7.92
C ARG A 259 -31.49 -4.11 8.43
N ALA A 260 -30.58 -3.49 9.21
CA ALA A 260 -30.78 -2.17 9.75
C ALA A 260 -30.65 -1.08 8.67
N ALA A 261 -29.63 -1.22 7.81
CA ALA A 261 -29.37 -0.24 6.74
C ALA A 261 -30.43 -0.30 5.65
N ALA A 262 -30.90 -1.48 5.22
CA ALA A 262 -31.96 -1.60 4.22
C ALA A 262 -33.27 -1.00 4.69
N LYS A 263 -33.63 -1.21 5.97
CA LYS A 263 -34.79 -0.57 6.58
C LYS A 263 -34.66 0.96 6.55
N PHE A 264 -33.53 1.48 7.05
CA PHE A 264 -33.23 2.92 7.10
C PHE A 264 -33.26 3.55 5.69
N LEU A 265 -32.57 2.95 4.72
CA LEU A 265 -32.53 3.45 3.35
C LEU A 265 -33.89 3.32 2.64
N GLY A 266 -34.68 2.29 2.93
CA GLY A 266 -36.04 2.13 2.40
C GLY A 266 -36.97 3.28 2.87
N GLU A 267 -36.97 3.57 4.17
CA GLU A 267 -37.74 4.68 4.75
C GLU A 267 -37.29 6.04 4.16
N ALA A 268 -35.97 6.26 4.02
CA ALA A 268 -35.43 7.48 3.41
C ALA A 268 -35.80 7.60 1.92
N LYS A 269 -35.85 6.49 1.16
CA LYS A 269 -36.29 6.48 -0.23
C LYS A 269 -37.76 6.82 -0.37
N GLU A 270 -38.63 6.27 0.45
CA GLU A 270 -40.06 6.60 0.48
C GLU A 270 -40.28 8.09 0.76
N ALA A 271 -39.50 8.64 1.69
CA ALA A 271 -39.49 10.07 2.00
C ALA A 271 -38.83 10.96 0.93
N ARG A 272 -38.17 10.38 -0.09
CA ARG A 272 -37.36 11.09 -1.10
C ARG A 272 -36.23 11.90 -0.47
N ASP A 273 -35.58 11.31 0.52
CA ASP A 273 -34.58 11.95 1.39
C ASP A 273 -33.33 11.11 1.56
N LEU A 274 -32.97 10.32 0.52
CA LEU A 274 -31.74 9.51 0.53
C LEU A 274 -30.51 10.42 0.67
N SER A 275 -29.60 10.05 1.55
CA SER A 275 -28.33 10.75 1.79
C SER A 275 -27.26 9.75 2.26
N VAL A 276 -26.06 9.86 1.70
CA VAL A 276 -24.89 9.08 2.14
C VAL A 276 -24.42 9.54 3.51
N GLU A 277 -24.58 10.84 3.79
CA GLU A 277 -24.22 11.47 5.07
C GLU A 277 -25.03 10.87 6.23
N ASP A 278 -26.32 10.68 6.03
CA ASP A 278 -27.18 10.12 7.06
C ASP A 278 -26.80 8.65 7.35
N LEU A 279 -26.48 7.89 6.31
CA LEU A 279 -25.98 6.53 6.50
C LEU A 279 -24.65 6.50 7.28
N ARG A 280 -23.72 7.43 6.95
CA ARG A 280 -22.48 7.63 7.71
C ARG A 280 -22.75 7.90 9.19
N ASP A 281 -23.65 8.82 9.47
CA ASP A 281 -23.91 9.32 10.81
C ASP A 281 -24.65 8.31 11.68
N VAL A 282 -25.69 7.67 11.14
CA VAL A 282 -26.48 6.64 11.83
C VAL A 282 -25.62 5.44 12.25
N PHE A 283 -24.67 5.01 11.42
CA PHE A 283 -23.81 3.89 11.71
C PHE A 283 -22.41 4.27 12.21
N SER A 284 -22.14 5.58 12.33
CA SER A 284 -20.87 6.11 12.83
C SER A 284 -19.65 5.52 12.07
N VAL A 285 -19.69 5.61 10.75
CA VAL A 285 -18.64 5.15 9.83
C VAL A 285 -18.06 6.33 9.02
N SER A 286 -17.01 6.10 8.22
CA SER A 286 -16.50 7.13 7.30
C SER A 286 -17.46 7.34 6.11
N TYR A 287 -17.37 8.51 5.46
CA TYR A 287 -18.13 8.75 4.23
C TYR A 287 -17.81 7.74 3.13
N GLU A 288 -16.53 7.36 2.98
CA GLU A 288 -16.12 6.29 2.05
C GLU A 288 -16.82 4.97 2.37
N MET A 289 -16.88 4.59 3.64
CA MET A 289 -17.55 3.35 4.05
C MET A 289 -19.05 3.41 3.78
N ALA A 290 -19.70 4.54 4.09
CA ALA A 290 -21.13 4.73 3.83
C ALA A 290 -21.44 4.69 2.33
N ALA A 291 -20.64 5.37 1.49
CA ALA A 291 -20.82 5.37 0.04
C ALA A 291 -20.63 3.96 -0.55
N HIS A 292 -19.60 3.22 -0.11
CA HIS A 292 -19.42 1.82 -0.51
C HIS A 292 -20.61 0.95 -0.08
N ARG A 293 -21.04 1.11 1.17
CA ARG A 293 -22.15 0.32 1.68
C ARG A 293 -23.44 0.62 0.97
N PHE A 294 -23.65 1.88 0.58
CA PHE A 294 -24.78 2.24 -0.29
C PHE A 294 -24.76 1.44 -1.59
N THR A 295 -23.61 1.35 -2.29
CA THR A 295 -23.51 0.56 -3.54
C THR A 295 -23.81 -0.92 -3.34
N ASN A 296 -23.49 -1.48 -2.16
CA ASN A 296 -23.80 -2.88 -1.86
C ASN A 296 -25.31 -3.14 -1.72
N LEU A 297 -26.05 -2.16 -1.20
CA LEU A 297 -27.46 -2.34 -0.87
C LEU A 297 -28.43 -1.75 -1.94
N ALA A 298 -27.94 -0.78 -2.74
CA ALA A 298 -28.75 0.01 -3.64
C ALA A 298 -29.52 -0.84 -4.66
N THR A 299 -28.83 -1.72 -5.37
CA THR A 299 -29.46 -2.52 -6.43
C THR A 299 -30.39 -3.56 -5.84
N HIS A 300 -29.96 -4.28 -4.81
CA HIS A 300 -30.71 -5.39 -4.24
C HIS A 300 -31.93 -4.93 -3.44
N HIS A 301 -31.80 -3.91 -2.60
CA HIS A 301 -32.87 -3.49 -1.68
C HIS A 301 -33.66 -2.28 -2.17
N LEU A 302 -33.05 -1.40 -2.96
CA LEU A 302 -33.71 -0.16 -3.39
C LEU A 302 -34.10 -0.18 -4.88
N GLY A 303 -33.61 -1.16 -5.66
CA GLY A 303 -33.79 -1.17 -7.11
C GLY A 303 -33.15 0.04 -7.80
N LEU A 304 -32.02 0.54 -7.25
CA LEU A 304 -31.29 1.67 -7.78
C LEU A 304 -29.95 1.19 -8.34
N THR A 305 -29.60 1.66 -9.53
CA THR A 305 -28.25 1.53 -10.08
C THR A 305 -27.40 2.73 -9.70
N CYS A 306 -26.11 2.55 -9.53
CA CYS A 306 -25.23 3.62 -9.07
C CYS A 306 -23.77 3.39 -9.49
N HIS A 307 -22.99 4.47 -9.43
CA HIS A 307 -21.55 4.37 -9.54
C HIS A 307 -20.86 4.98 -8.32
N PHE A 308 -19.67 4.49 -8.05
CA PHE A 308 -18.78 4.98 -7.00
C PHE A 308 -17.40 5.23 -7.60
N VAL A 309 -16.75 6.31 -7.19
CA VAL A 309 -15.35 6.56 -7.54
C VAL A 309 -14.60 7.25 -6.42
N LYS A 310 -13.35 6.81 -6.22
CA LYS A 310 -12.36 7.46 -5.35
C LYS A 310 -11.21 7.96 -6.20
N ASN A 311 -10.97 9.27 -6.16
CA ASN A 311 -9.90 9.92 -6.93
C ASN A 311 -9.15 10.97 -6.11
N ASP A 312 -7.92 11.28 -6.51
CA ASP A 312 -7.18 12.42 -5.95
C ASP A 312 -7.53 13.75 -6.66
N SER A 313 -6.98 14.86 -6.16
CA SER A 313 -7.20 16.19 -6.74
C SER A 313 -6.71 16.32 -8.19
N GLY A 314 -5.76 15.51 -8.62
CA GLY A 314 -5.30 15.40 -10.01
C GLY A 314 -6.29 14.67 -10.92
N GLY A 315 -7.24 13.97 -10.33
CA GLY A 315 -8.24 13.13 -11.01
C GLY A 315 -7.80 11.68 -11.21
N THR A 316 -6.67 11.26 -10.65
CA THR A 316 -6.26 9.85 -10.73
C THR A 316 -7.26 8.98 -9.98
N ILE A 317 -7.84 8.01 -10.66
CA ILE A 317 -8.83 7.08 -10.10
C ILE A 317 -8.09 5.98 -9.33
N TYR A 318 -8.44 5.79 -8.07
CA TYR A 318 -7.90 4.76 -7.20
C TYR A 318 -8.83 3.58 -7.01
N LYS A 319 -10.12 3.80 -7.17
CA LYS A 319 -11.16 2.80 -6.99
C LYS A 319 -12.42 3.25 -7.73
N ALA A 320 -13.03 2.33 -8.44
CA ALA A 320 -14.28 2.58 -9.14
C ALA A 320 -15.20 1.36 -9.07
N TYR A 321 -16.50 1.62 -9.13
CA TYR A 321 -17.56 0.65 -9.30
C TYR A 321 -18.70 1.29 -10.11
N GLU A 322 -19.31 0.57 -11.02
CA GLU A 322 -20.48 1.04 -11.78
C GLU A 322 -21.40 -0.12 -12.13
N ASN A 323 -22.70 0.15 -12.13
CA ASN A 323 -23.74 -0.69 -12.72
C ASN A 323 -24.91 0.15 -13.28
N ASP A 324 -24.67 1.44 -13.50
CA ASP A 324 -25.64 2.42 -13.96
C ASP A 324 -25.35 2.93 -15.39
N GLY A 325 -24.39 2.30 -16.08
CA GLY A 325 -24.05 2.64 -17.46
C GLY A 325 -23.13 3.85 -17.60
N VAL A 326 -22.65 4.44 -16.50
CA VAL A 326 -21.61 5.48 -16.58
C VAL A 326 -20.33 4.90 -17.20
N THR A 327 -19.71 5.64 -18.09
CA THR A 327 -18.47 5.20 -18.74
C THR A 327 -17.28 5.96 -18.16
N PHE A 328 -16.46 5.27 -17.36
CA PHE A 328 -15.19 5.81 -16.88
C PHE A 328 -14.09 5.69 -17.94
N PRO A 329 -13.09 6.57 -17.93
CA PRO A 329 -11.87 6.37 -18.73
C PRO A 329 -11.22 5.04 -18.36
N ALA A 330 -10.91 4.23 -19.36
CA ALA A 330 -10.23 2.94 -19.21
C ALA A 330 -9.05 2.82 -20.17
N ASP A 331 -8.07 2.00 -19.82
CA ASP A 331 -6.98 1.64 -20.73
C ASP A 331 -7.43 0.53 -21.72
N ALA A 332 -6.49 0.12 -22.58
CA ALA A 332 -6.75 -0.94 -23.57
C ALA A 332 -7.10 -2.30 -22.95
N ALA A 333 -6.77 -2.53 -21.67
CA ALA A 333 -7.13 -3.72 -20.92
C ALA A 333 -8.44 -3.56 -20.12
N GLY A 334 -9.13 -2.41 -20.24
CA GLY A 334 -10.35 -2.11 -19.51
C GLY A 334 -10.13 -1.69 -18.06
N ALA A 335 -8.87 -1.42 -17.64
CA ALA A 335 -8.59 -0.96 -16.29
C ALA A 335 -8.90 0.55 -16.15
N ILE A 336 -9.70 0.90 -15.14
CA ILE A 336 -10.10 2.26 -14.79
C ILE A 336 -9.13 2.86 -13.78
N GLU A 337 -8.63 2.05 -12.87
CA GLU A 337 -7.69 2.47 -11.84
C GLU A 337 -6.39 2.99 -12.49
N GLY A 338 -5.95 4.13 -12.02
CA GLY A 338 -4.82 4.85 -12.61
C GLY A 338 -5.19 5.78 -13.75
N GLN A 339 -6.37 5.67 -14.34
CA GLN A 339 -6.84 6.59 -15.38
C GLN A 339 -7.25 7.95 -14.79
N ARG A 340 -7.29 8.95 -15.64
CA ARG A 340 -7.58 10.31 -15.22
C ARG A 340 -9.05 10.65 -15.43
N MET A 341 -9.77 10.90 -14.34
CA MET A 341 -11.15 11.35 -14.35
C MET A 341 -11.29 12.73 -15.02
N CYS A 342 -12.40 12.95 -15.70
CA CYS A 342 -12.76 14.23 -16.30
C CYS A 342 -12.76 15.37 -15.29
N ARG A 343 -12.19 16.54 -15.68
CA ARG A 343 -12.16 17.74 -14.82
C ARG A 343 -13.55 18.30 -14.49
N TYR A 344 -14.55 18.00 -15.32
CA TYR A 344 -15.92 18.51 -15.15
C TYR A 344 -16.80 17.61 -14.28
N TRP A 345 -16.30 16.48 -13.85
CA TRP A 345 -17.04 15.59 -12.95
C TRP A 345 -16.91 16.02 -11.48
N SER A 346 -17.96 15.73 -10.71
CA SER A 346 -18.09 16.11 -9.30
C SER A 346 -16.88 15.74 -8.43
N GLY A 347 -16.29 14.56 -8.63
CA GLY A 347 -15.12 14.09 -7.92
C GLY A 347 -13.85 14.94 -8.11
N ARG A 348 -13.81 15.79 -9.16
CA ARG A 348 -12.75 16.80 -9.34
C ARG A 348 -13.20 18.20 -8.95
N GLN A 349 -14.46 18.51 -9.22
CA GLN A 349 -15.04 19.84 -8.90
C GLN A 349 -15.11 20.10 -7.41
N VAL A 350 -15.32 19.06 -6.59
CA VAL A 350 -15.35 19.19 -5.13
C VAL A 350 -14.07 19.78 -4.53
N PHE A 351 -12.90 19.57 -5.16
CA PHE A 351 -11.64 20.15 -4.70
C PHE A 351 -11.55 21.67 -4.92
N ALA A 352 -12.33 22.21 -5.87
CA ALA A 352 -12.43 23.65 -6.15
C ALA A 352 -13.52 24.32 -5.32
N SER A 353 -14.35 23.57 -4.59
CA SER A 353 -15.35 24.14 -3.68
C SER A 353 -14.69 24.86 -2.52
N ALA A 354 -15.23 26.04 -2.16
CA ALA A 354 -14.79 26.79 -0.99
C ALA A 354 -15.07 26.02 0.31
N ASP A 355 -16.22 25.36 0.37
CA ASP A 355 -16.57 24.45 1.46
C ASP A 355 -16.17 23.02 1.08
N ARG A 356 -15.19 22.48 1.79
CA ARG A 356 -14.68 21.11 1.62
C ARG A 356 -15.19 20.13 2.68
N PHE A 357 -15.93 20.63 3.66
CA PHE A 357 -16.45 19.82 4.76
C PHE A 357 -17.87 19.32 4.47
N SER A 358 -18.65 20.11 3.71
CA SER A 358 -19.97 19.70 3.27
C SER A 358 -19.93 18.91 1.96
N PRO A 359 -20.87 18.02 1.73
CA PRO A 359 -21.00 17.31 0.45
C PRO A 359 -21.21 18.28 -0.71
N TYR A 360 -20.64 17.92 -1.85
CA TYR A 360 -20.76 18.66 -3.10
C TYR A 360 -21.73 17.93 -4.03
N PHE A 361 -22.75 18.60 -4.53
CA PHE A 361 -23.77 18.04 -5.39
C PHE A 361 -23.70 18.62 -6.79
N GLN A 362 -23.82 17.77 -7.83
CA GLN A 362 -23.71 18.18 -9.22
C GLN A 362 -24.48 17.24 -10.15
N TYR A 363 -25.08 17.79 -11.20
CA TYR A 363 -25.46 17.04 -12.40
C TYR A 363 -24.30 17.04 -13.40
N SER A 364 -23.98 15.87 -13.92
CA SER A 364 -22.94 15.65 -14.94
C SER A 364 -23.60 15.11 -16.20
N ASP A 365 -23.62 15.90 -17.27
CA ASP A 365 -24.04 15.45 -18.59
C ASP A 365 -22.86 14.78 -19.30
N THR A 366 -23.04 13.54 -19.73
CA THR A 366 -22.02 12.73 -20.38
C THR A 366 -22.62 12.11 -21.67
N PRO A 367 -21.81 11.61 -22.60
CA PRO A 367 -22.32 10.86 -23.76
C PRO A 367 -23.17 9.64 -23.39
N ALA A 368 -22.92 9.03 -22.23
CA ALA A 368 -23.67 7.88 -21.72
C ALA A 368 -24.98 8.27 -21.02
N GLY A 369 -25.16 9.54 -20.65
CA GLY A 369 -26.36 10.02 -19.96
C GLY A 369 -26.07 11.13 -18.98
N THR A 370 -27.12 11.59 -18.30
CA THR A 370 -27.02 12.55 -17.21
C THR A 370 -27.03 11.83 -15.86
N TYR A 371 -26.09 12.16 -15.02
CA TYR A 371 -25.94 11.59 -13.67
C TYR A 371 -26.01 12.67 -12.62
N TRP A 372 -26.73 12.42 -11.53
CA TRP A 372 -26.62 13.19 -10.31
C TRP A 372 -25.57 12.57 -9.40
N CYS A 373 -24.68 13.38 -8.85
CA CYS A 373 -23.58 12.92 -8.01
C CYS A 373 -23.47 13.71 -6.73
N THR A 374 -23.17 13.02 -5.64
CA THR A 374 -22.69 13.59 -4.39
C THR A 374 -21.21 13.26 -4.22
N ALA A 375 -20.40 14.22 -3.79
CA ALA A 375 -18.97 14.04 -3.58
C ALA A 375 -18.51 14.73 -2.30
N GLN A 376 -17.61 14.08 -1.54
CA GLN A 376 -17.00 14.67 -0.35
C GLN A 376 -15.48 14.43 -0.39
N VAL A 377 -14.72 15.46 0.09
CA VAL A 377 -13.27 15.31 0.24
C VAL A 377 -12.95 14.67 1.58
N ASP A 378 -12.26 13.55 1.54
CA ASP A 378 -11.65 12.92 2.71
C ASP A 378 -10.18 13.35 2.80
N ALA A 379 -9.86 14.12 3.84
CA ALA A 379 -8.54 14.70 4.06
C ALA A 379 -7.65 13.70 4.79
N GLY A 380 -6.82 12.97 4.06
CA GLY A 380 -5.78 12.13 4.65
C GLY A 380 -4.51 12.91 5.00
N PRO A 381 -3.65 12.40 5.89
CA PRO A 381 -2.45 13.08 6.36
C PRO A 381 -1.40 13.35 5.28
N GLN A 382 -1.40 12.57 4.20
CA GLN A 382 -0.45 12.72 3.10
C GLN A 382 -1.12 13.14 1.80
N ARG A 383 -2.41 12.81 1.61
CA ARG A 383 -3.15 13.04 0.37
C ARG A 383 -4.65 13.09 0.65
N SER A 384 -5.33 14.04 0.01
CA SER A 384 -6.79 14.13 0.07
C SER A 384 -7.41 13.39 -1.10
N PHE A 385 -8.53 12.71 -0.85
CA PHE A 385 -9.29 11.98 -1.85
C PHE A 385 -10.72 12.52 -1.93
N ALA A 386 -11.28 12.57 -3.11
CA ALA A 386 -12.71 12.73 -3.29
C ALA A 386 -13.35 11.35 -3.34
N ILE A 387 -14.45 11.21 -2.62
CA ILE A 387 -15.34 10.05 -2.63
C ILE A 387 -16.63 10.51 -3.28
N THR A 388 -16.99 9.90 -4.39
CA THR A 388 -18.19 10.24 -5.17
C THR A 388 -19.12 9.03 -5.23
N LEU A 389 -20.39 9.27 -4.99
CA LEU A 389 -21.50 8.39 -5.34
C LEU A 389 -22.36 9.09 -6.39
N GLY A 390 -22.76 8.40 -7.45
CA GLY A 390 -23.65 8.93 -8.45
C GLY A 390 -24.73 7.96 -8.85
N VAL A 391 -25.82 8.48 -9.40
CA VAL A 391 -26.96 7.72 -9.92
C VAL A 391 -27.47 8.35 -11.22
N PRO A 392 -28.19 7.59 -12.09
CA PRO A 392 -28.83 8.14 -13.25
C PRO A 392 -29.79 9.30 -12.88
N TYR A 393 -30.00 10.24 -13.82
CA TYR A 393 -30.82 11.42 -13.60
C TYR A 393 -32.23 11.06 -13.07
N GLU A 394 -32.85 10.03 -13.59
CA GLU A 394 -34.20 9.60 -13.18
C GLU A 394 -34.27 9.14 -11.72
N ASP A 395 -33.17 8.59 -11.19
CA ASP A 395 -33.06 8.13 -9.80
C ASP A 395 -32.68 9.23 -8.82
N SER A 396 -32.23 10.39 -9.31
CA SER A 396 -31.94 11.55 -8.48
C SER A 396 -33.13 12.02 -7.64
N ARG A 397 -34.36 11.76 -8.11
CA ARG A 397 -35.63 12.08 -7.44
C ARG A 397 -35.76 11.52 -6.02
N TRP A 398 -34.97 10.50 -5.71
CA TRP A 398 -34.98 9.86 -4.39
C TRP A 398 -34.03 10.54 -3.38
N PHE A 399 -33.13 11.41 -3.88
CA PHE A 399 -32.10 12.03 -3.04
C PHE A 399 -32.49 13.41 -2.55
N ARG A 400 -32.01 13.76 -1.36
CA ARG A 400 -32.26 15.04 -0.66
C ARG A 400 -31.88 16.25 -1.51
N ASP A 401 -30.65 16.30 -1.97
CA ASP A 401 -30.04 17.50 -2.57
C ASP A 401 -30.15 17.52 -4.12
N ARG A 402 -31.16 16.87 -4.67
CA ARG A 402 -31.47 16.82 -6.11
C ARG A 402 -31.75 18.19 -6.75
N ALA A 403 -32.09 19.19 -5.93
CA ALA A 403 -32.39 20.55 -6.42
C ALA A 403 -31.11 21.38 -6.74
N THR A 404 -29.92 20.78 -6.68
CA THR A 404 -28.69 21.49 -7.03
C THR A 404 -28.74 22.08 -8.42
N THR A 405 -28.31 23.34 -8.56
CA THR A 405 -28.22 24.04 -9.87
C THR A 405 -26.86 23.82 -10.53
N ARG A 406 -25.91 23.16 -9.87
CA ARG A 406 -24.61 22.86 -10.46
C ARG A 406 -24.76 21.78 -11.51
N ARG A 407 -24.45 22.12 -12.74
CA ARG A 407 -24.53 21.24 -13.88
C ARG A 407 -23.36 21.48 -14.84
N LEU A 408 -22.64 20.44 -15.19
CA LEU A 408 -21.49 20.51 -16.09
C LEU A 408 -21.55 19.40 -17.13
N THR A 409 -21.11 19.74 -18.34
CA THR A 409 -21.07 18.80 -19.47
C THR A 409 -19.67 18.25 -19.65
N SER A 410 -19.58 16.96 -19.89
CA SER A 410 -18.36 16.19 -20.13
C SER A 410 -18.49 15.41 -21.43
N ALA A 411 -17.45 15.40 -22.27
CA ALA A 411 -17.38 14.51 -23.42
C ALA A 411 -16.62 13.19 -23.11
N CYS A 412 -16.26 12.95 -21.84
CA CYS A 412 -15.60 11.70 -21.46
C CYS A 412 -16.50 10.47 -21.74
N PRO A 413 -15.89 9.36 -22.21
CA PRO A 413 -14.44 9.09 -22.28
C PRO A 413 -13.72 9.52 -23.56
N ASP A 414 -14.36 10.30 -24.43
CA ASP A 414 -13.68 10.85 -25.61
C ASP A 414 -12.34 11.48 -25.21
N GLY A 415 -11.25 10.92 -25.73
CA GLY A 415 -9.91 10.97 -25.14
C GLY A 415 -9.31 12.35 -24.91
N ASP A 416 -9.89 13.43 -25.49
CA ASP A 416 -9.26 14.75 -25.46
C ASP A 416 -10.06 15.84 -24.72
N CYS A 417 -11.26 15.50 -24.22
CA CYS A 417 -12.16 16.48 -23.60
C CYS A 417 -11.52 17.32 -22.49
N CYS A 418 -10.73 16.68 -21.62
CA CYS A 418 -10.10 17.35 -20.48
C CYS A 418 -8.63 17.72 -20.71
N GLN A 419 -8.03 17.21 -21.76
CA GLN A 419 -6.60 17.37 -22.04
C GLN A 419 -6.34 18.59 -22.93
N ARG A 420 -7.30 19.00 -23.75
CA ARG A 420 -7.21 20.21 -24.55
C ARG A 420 -7.77 21.41 -23.78
N PRO A 421 -7.02 22.48 -23.67
CA PRO A 421 -7.56 23.72 -23.13
C PRO A 421 -8.65 24.28 -24.08
N PRO A 422 -9.63 25.07 -23.58
CA PRO A 422 -10.54 25.82 -24.43
C PRO A 422 -9.76 26.62 -25.47
N ALA A 423 -10.24 26.65 -26.73
CA ALA A 423 -9.51 27.29 -27.84
C ALA A 423 -9.11 28.74 -27.54
N ALA A 424 -9.98 29.52 -26.93
CA ALA A 424 -9.69 30.89 -26.52
C ALA A 424 -8.58 30.99 -25.47
N LEU A 425 -8.51 30.02 -24.53
CA LEU A 425 -7.45 29.97 -23.52
C LEU A 425 -6.13 29.51 -24.13
N ALA A 426 -6.17 28.54 -25.04
CA ALA A 426 -5.01 28.06 -25.76
C ALA A 426 -4.39 29.19 -26.61
N ALA A 427 -5.18 29.88 -27.42
CA ALA A 427 -4.74 31.00 -28.25
C ALA A 427 -4.15 32.15 -27.42
N ARG A 428 -4.68 32.41 -26.22
CA ARG A 428 -4.18 33.48 -25.33
C ARG A 428 -2.78 33.18 -24.79
N TRP A 429 -2.46 31.90 -24.55
CA TRP A 429 -1.24 31.47 -23.84
C TRP A 429 -0.26 30.72 -24.74
N GLU A 430 -0.58 30.54 -26.02
CA GLU A 430 0.31 29.89 -26.99
C GLU A 430 1.66 30.61 -27.09
N GLY A 431 2.73 29.88 -26.85
CA GLY A 431 4.10 30.43 -26.81
C GLY A 431 4.41 31.31 -25.58
N MET A 432 3.44 31.58 -24.68
CA MET A 432 3.63 32.46 -23.51
C MET A 432 3.67 31.68 -22.20
N ALA A 433 3.55 30.36 -22.23
CA ALA A 433 3.58 29.51 -21.04
C ALA A 433 4.64 28.40 -21.18
N TRP A 434 5.46 28.22 -20.15
CA TRP A 434 6.44 27.15 -20.07
C TRP A 434 6.17 26.32 -18.83
N PRO A 435 5.35 25.26 -18.90
CA PRO A 435 5.05 24.44 -17.74
C PRO A 435 6.26 23.57 -17.39
N SER A 436 6.65 23.60 -16.11
CA SER A 436 7.60 22.65 -15.55
C SER A 436 6.85 21.45 -15.00
N ALA A 437 7.15 20.25 -15.51
CA ALA A 437 6.51 19.04 -15.04
C ALA A 437 6.92 18.74 -13.59
N ARG A 438 5.94 18.51 -12.72
CA ARG A 438 6.19 17.94 -11.40
C ARG A 438 6.64 16.49 -11.63
N ALA A 439 7.86 16.14 -11.21
CA ALA A 439 8.36 14.78 -11.36
C ALA A 439 7.35 13.77 -10.83
N HIS A 440 6.83 12.96 -11.72
CA HIS A 440 6.23 11.66 -11.52
C HIS A 440 4.98 11.52 -10.63
N SER A 441 3.83 11.86 -11.19
CA SER A 441 2.63 11.10 -10.89
C SER A 441 2.63 9.85 -11.78
N HIS A 442 3.27 8.78 -11.34
CA HIS A 442 3.25 7.54 -12.10
C HIS A 442 1.86 6.91 -12.00
N VAL A 443 1.22 6.62 -13.13
CA VAL A 443 -0.11 5.99 -13.20
C VAL A 443 -0.16 4.70 -12.38
N LEU A 444 0.94 3.97 -12.30
CA LEU A 444 1.09 2.74 -11.52
C LEU A 444 1.02 2.93 -9.98
N LEU A 445 1.14 4.16 -9.46
CA LEU A 445 0.98 4.42 -8.02
C LEU A 445 -0.47 4.28 -7.54
N ALA A 446 -1.43 4.33 -8.45
CA ALA A 446 -2.84 4.10 -8.12
C ALA A 446 -3.19 2.61 -8.00
N LEU A 447 -2.38 1.74 -8.60
CA LEU A 447 -2.55 0.29 -8.52
C LEU A 447 -1.94 -0.24 -7.21
N PRO A 448 -2.44 -1.36 -6.67
CA PRO A 448 -1.79 -2.05 -5.56
C PRO A 448 -0.33 -2.31 -5.90
N ALA A 449 0.57 -2.04 -4.95
CA ALA A 449 1.99 -2.34 -5.14
C ALA A 449 2.18 -3.81 -5.55
N GLY A 450 3.04 -4.04 -6.52
CA GLY A 450 3.19 -5.33 -7.19
C GLY A 450 3.63 -6.52 -6.33
N SER A 451 3.89 -6.36 -5.03
CA SER A 451 4.16 -7.47 -4.11
C SER A 451 2.94 -7.78 -3.26
N PHE A 452 2.53 -9.04 -3.20
CA PHE A 452 1.47 -9.49 -2.31
C PHE A 452 2.00 -10.63 -1.39
N PRO A 453 1.51 -10.70 -0.13
CA PRO A 453 0.48 -9.85 0.48
C PRO A 453 0.94 -8.43 0.85
N GLY A 454 2.13 -8.01 0.46
CA GLY A 454 2.68 -6.67 0.77
C GLY A 454 3.14 -6.50 2.22
N VAL A 455 3.27 -7.63 2.94
CA VAL A 455 3.67 -7.70 4.34
C VAL A 455 5.11 -8.18 4.43
N ASP A 456 5.86 -7.66 5.37
CA ASP A 456 7.17 -8.17 5.71
C ASP A 456 7.05 -9.38 6.63
N GLU A 457 7.26 -10.56 6.07
CA GLU A 457 7.11 -11.80 6.82
C GLU A 457 8.14 -11.93 7.94
N ALA A 458 9.39 -11.49 7.71
CA ALA A 458 10.42 -11.52 8.74
C ALA A 458 10.05 -10.62 9.94
N ASP A 459 9.64 -9.37 9.66
CA ASP A 459 9.19 -8.45 10.71
C ASP A 459 8.00 -9.00 11.49
N VAL A 460 7.07 -9.68 10.80
CA VAL A 460 5.89 -10.29 11.44
C VAL A 460 6.29 -11.46 12.34
N LEU A 461 7.17 -12.35 11.88
CA LEU A 461 7.62 -13.49 12.69
C LEU A 461 8.45 -13.03 13.89
N GLU A 462 9.33 -12.05 13.74
CA GLU A 462 10.08 -11.46 14.85
C GLU A 462 9.16 -10.74 15.86
N PHE A 463 8.10 -10.09 15.38
CA PHE A 463 7.09 -9.49 16.24
C PHE A 463 6.38 -10.56 17.07
N LEU A 464 5.91 -11.64 16.44
CA LEU A 464 5.22 -12.75 17.12
C LEU A 464 6.11 -13.43 18.16
N GLU A 465 7.40 -13.65 17.84
CA GLU A 465 8.37 -14.24 18.78
C GLU A 465 8.54 -13.37 20.03
N ARG A 466 8.57 -12.05 19.89
CA ARG A 466 8.66 -11.11 21.02
C ARG A 466 7.42 -11.14 21.92
N HIS A 467 6.24 -11.36 21.33
CA HIS A 467 4.95 -11.36 22.03
C HIS A 467 4.44 -12.76 22.39
N GLU A 468 5.25 -13.81 22.22
CA GLU A 468 4.85 -15.19 22.51
C GLU A 468 4.46 -15.38 23.98
N LYS A 469 5.11 -14.66 24.90
CA LYS A 469 4.98 -14.80 26.36
C LYS A 469 3.96 -13.85 26.99
N ASP A 470 3.37 -12.92 26.22
CA ASP A 470 2.35 -12.01 26.71
C ASP A 470 0.97 -12.69 26.78
#